data_23233c27b03ea9f06a50bf1022bb1e92
#
_entry.id   23233c27b03ea9f06a50bf1022bb1e92
#
_cell.length_a   1.000
_cell.length_b   1.000
_cell.length_c   1.000
_cell.angle_alpha   90.00
_cell.angle_beta   90.00
_cell.angle_gamma   90.00
#
_symmetry.space_group_name_H-M   'P 1'
#
loop_
_entity.id
_entity.type
_entity.pdbx_description
1 polymer ?
#
loop_
_entity_poly.entity_id
_entity_poly.type
_entity_poly.pdbx_seq_one_letter_code
_entity_poly.pdbx_strand_id
1 'polypeptide(L)'
;LIHLGNIKCGQKKERKEVLDRLERTTCTTIFYEAPHRLKKTLALFCELLGENHRIAICKELTKKHETALHFTLGEAVAYYEANEPKGEFVLVLEGKSAEDMNRAKQEKWQEMPLPKHMKIYEDKGLSRKEAMKAVAKDRGVSKREIYAKLLEDE
;
A
#
# COMPACT_ATOMS: atom_id res chain seq x y z
N LEU A 1 -11.37 7.01 -9.17
CA LEU A 1 -10.61 6.31 -10.20
C LEU A 1 -9.41 7.16 -10.61
N ILE A 2 -8.20 6.67 -10.46
CA ILE A 2 -6.99 7.35 -10.92
C ILE A 2 -6.44 6.55 -12.11
N HIS A 3 -6.33 7.20 -13.26
CA HIS A 3 -5.66 6.65 -14.43
C HIS A 3 -4.18 7.01 -14.34
N LEU A 4 -3.34 6.06 -14.00
CA LEU A 4 -1.90 6.19 -14.08
C LEU A 4 -1.48 5.45 -15.36
N GLY A 5 -1.17 6.18 -16.43
CA GLY A 5 -0.75 5.62 -17.72
C GLY A 5 0.38 4.56 -17.58
N ASN A 6 0.93 4.12 -18.71
CA ASN A 6 2.04 3.14 -18.75
C ASN A 6 3.12 3.45 -17.71
N ILE A 7 3.47 2.49 -16.86
CA ILE A 7 4.69 2.56 -16.06
C ILE A 7 5.85 2.50 -17.05
N LYS A 8 6.30 3.66 -17.51
CA LYS A 8 7.49 3.74 -18.38
C LYS A 8 8.69 3.26 -17.58
N CYS A 9 9.15 2.07 -17.86
CA CYS A 9 10.25 1.38 -17.17
C CYS A 9 11.63 2.05 -17.43
N GLY A 10 11.67 3.27 -17.99
CA GLY A 10 12.89 3.93 -18.46
C GLY A 10 13.58 4.85 -17.46
N GLN A 11 12.86 5.38 -16.48
CA GLN A 11 13.45 6.31 -15.50
C GLN A 11 13.15 5.84 -14.08
N LYS A 12 14.19 5.54 -13.30
CA LYS A 12 14.07 5.12 -11.88
C LYS A 12 13.25 6.11 -11.04
N LYS A 13 13.34 7.39 -11.34
CA LYS A 13 12.65 8.47 -10.63
C LYS A 13 11.13 8.43 -10.85
N GLU A 14 10.68 8.35 -12.10
CA GLU A 14 9.25 8.26 -12.45
C GLU A 14 8.60 7.00 -11.85
N ARG A 15 9.33 5.88 -11.89
CA ARG A 15 8.88 4.62 -11.28
C ARG A 15 8.67 4.78 -9.78
N LYS A 16 9.61 5.41 -9.07
CA LYS A 16 9.51 5.65 -7.63
C LYS A 16 8.31 6.54 -7.30
N GLU A 17 8.09 7.61 -8.03
CA GLU A 17 6.94 8.51 -7.83
C GLU A 17 5.60 7.79 -8.00
N VAL A 18 5.48 6.90 -9.00
CA VAL A 18 4.28 6.08 -9.21
C VAL A 18 4.07 5.13 -8.03
N LEU A 19 5.12 4.47 -7.55
CA LEU A 19 5.06 3.55 -6.43
C LEU A 19 4.69 4.26 -5.12
N ASP A 20 5.33 5.39 -4.82
CA ASP A 20 5.02 6.22 -3.65
C ASP A 20 3.57 6.72 -3.68
N ARG A 21 3.04 6.98 -4.88
CA ARG A 21 1.64 7.36 -5.07
C ARG A 21 0.70 6.19 -4.84
N LEU A 22 1.03 4.98 -5.32
CA LEU A 22 0.24 3.78 -5.10
C LEU A 22 0.12 3.42 -3.62
N GLU A 23 1.21 3.52 -2.87
CA GLU A 23 1.19 3.26 -1.42
C GLU A 23 0.20 4.13 -0.65
N ARG A 24 -0.08 5.35 -1.15
CA ARG A 24 -0.92 6.35 -0.49
C ARG A 24 -2.32 6.45 -1.09
N THR A 25 -2.58 5.73 -2.17
CA THR A 25 -3.84 5.84 -2.90
C THR A 25 -4.92 4.97 -2.28
N THR A 26 -6.07 5.60 -1.99
CA THR A 26 -7.31 4.94 -1.58
C THR A 26 -8.25 4.67 -2.75
N CYS A 27 -7.89 5.11 -3.94
CA CYS A 27 -8.71 4.96 -5.16
C CYS A 27 -8.24 3.78 -6.00
N THR A 28 -9.16 3.13 -6.69
CA THR A 28 -8.85 2.14 -7.73
C THR A 28 -7.94 2.76 -8.78
N THR A 29 -6.87 2.07 -9.12
CA THR A 29 -5.86 2.55 -10.06
C THR A 29 -5.78 1.64 -11.27
N ILE A 30 -5.72 2.23 -12.46
CA ILE A 30 -5.68 1.50 -13.73
C ILE A 30 -4.33 1.73 -14.42
N PHE A 31 -3.73 0.63 -14.89
CA PHE A 31 -2.50 0.63 -15.67
C PHE A 31 -2.69 -0.12 -16.98
N TYR A 32 -2.07 0.37 -18.04
CA TYR A 32 -1.84 -0.39 -19.27
C TYR A 32 -0.47 -1.03 -19.20
N GLU A 33 -0.38 -2.32 -19.52
CA GLU A 33 0.89 -3.03 -19.44
C GLU A 33 1.12 -3.95 -20.66
N ALA A 34 2.36 -3.96 -21.13
CA ALA A 34 2.78 -4.82 -22.22
C ALA A 34 3.12 -6.23 -21.70
N PRO A 35 2.91 -7.30 -22.52
CA PRO A 35 3.11 -8.67 -22.07
C PRO A 35 4.52 -8.93 -21.54
N HIS A 36 5.55 -8.42 -22.18
CA HIS A 36 6.95 -8.61 -21.78
C HIS A 36 7.33 -7.95 -20.46
N ARG A 37 6.49 -7.04 -19.92
CA ARG A 37 6.70 -6.36 -18.63
C ARG A 37 5.79 -6.88 -17.52
N LEU A 38 4.70 -7.56 -17.87
CA LEU A 38 3.64 -7.95 -16.94
C LEU A 38 4.18 -8.67 -15.72
N LYS A 39 5.01 -9.69 -15.88
CA LYS A 39 5.58 -10.48 -14.78
C LYS A 39 6.36 -9.59 -13.80
N LYS A 40 7.20 -8.68 -14.31
CA LYS A 40 8.00 -7.76 -13.49
C LYS A 40 7.14 -6.73 -12.75
N THR A 41 6.08 -6.26 -13.40
CA THR A 41 5.14 -5.29 -12.83
C THR A 41 4.32 -5.92 -11.71
N LEU A 42 3.84 -7.16 -11.90
CA LEU A 42 3.10 -7.90 -10.88
C LEU A 42 3.97 -8.21 -9.67
N ALA A 43 5.21 -8.68 -9.86
CA ALA A 43 6.15 -8.92 -8.77
C ALA A 43 6.42 -7.64 -7.96
N LEU A 44 6.60 -6.51 -8.65
CA LEU A 44 6.79 -5.22 -8.01
C LEU A 44 5.58 -4.76 -7.20
N PHE A 45 4.36 -4.93 -7.74
CA PHE A 45 3.15 -4.60 -7.01
C PHE A 45 2.96 -5.51 -5.79
N CYS A 46 3.30 -6.80 -5.93
CA CYS A 46 3.24 -7.77 -4.84
C CYS A 46 4.21 -7.39 -3.70
N GLU A 47 5.43 -6.99 -4.02
CA GLU A 47 6.42 -6.49 -3.05
C GLU A 47 5.94 -5.22 -2.33
N LEU A 48 5.29 -4.30 -3.06
CA LEU A 48 4.88 -3.00 -2.53
C LEU A 48 3.58 -3.04 -1.72
N LEU A 49 2.59 -3.81 -2.19
CA LEU A 49 1.22 -3.79 -1.68
C LEU A 49 0.86 -5.04 -0.87
N GLY A 50 1.71 -6.07 -0.95
CA GLY A 50 1.49 -7.37 -0.31
C GLY A 50 0.74 -8.37 -1.19
N GLU A 51 0.94 -9.67 -0.92
CA GLU A 51 0.40 -10.78 -1.71
C GLU A 51 -1.14 -10.84 -1.73
N ASN A 52 -1.78 -10.40 -0.65
CA ASN A 52 -3.24 -10.43 -0.51
C ASN A 52 -3.97 -9.25 -1.18
N HIS A 53 -3.23 -8.29 -1.75
CA HIS A 53 -3.85 -7.14 -2.40
C HIS A 53 -4.57 -7.54 -3.67
N ARG A 54 -5.78 -7.02 -3.88
CA ARG A 54 -6.65 -7.41 -5.00
C ARG A 54 -6.27 -6.71 -6.29
N ILE A 55 -6.31 -7.49 -7.38
CA ILE A 55 -6.09 -7.01 -8.75
C ILE A 55 -7.07 -7.70 -9.70
N ALA A 56 -7.61 -6.94 -10.66
CA ALA A 56 -8.23 -7.49 -11.84
C ALA A 56 -7.30 -7.28 -13.04
N ILE A 57 -7.11 -8.32 -13.84
CA ILE A 57 -6.26 -8.32 -15.03
C ILE A 57 -7.15 -8.55 -16.22
N CYS A 58 -7.35 -7.49 -17.03
CA CYS A 58 -8.10 -7.56 -18.27
C CYS A 58 -7.12 -7.77 -19.42
N LYS A 59 -7.38 -8.78 -20.25
CA LYS A 59 -6.60 -9.10 -21.43
C LYS A 59 -7.43 -8.82 -22.65
N GLU A 60 -6.82 -8.22 -23.68
CA GLU A 60 -7.45 -7.95 -24.98
C GLU A 60 -8.79 -7.20 -24.85
N LEU A 61 -8.86 -6.24 -23.92
CA LEU A 61 -10.05 -5.43 -23.61
C LEU A 61 -10.64 -4.84 -24.91
N THR A 62 -11.96 -4.93 -25.06
CA THR A 62 -12.72 -4.51 -26.28
C THR A 62 -12.47 -5.32 -27.55
N LYS A 63 -11.70 -6.43 -27.47
CA LYS A 63 -11.45 -7.31 -28.62
C LYS A 63 -12.23 -8.62 -28.49
N LYS A 64 -12.26 -9.43 -29.58
CA LYS A 64 -13.02 -10.68 -29.67
C LYS A 64 -12.68 -11.71 -28.57
N HIS A 65 -11.46 -11.67 -28.03
CA HIS A 65 -10.97 -12.61 -27.03
C HIS A 65 -10.71 -11.92 -25.69
N GLU A 66 -11.55 -10.96 -25.34
CA GLU A 66 -11.51 -10.29 -24.05
C GLU A 66 -11.69 -11.27 -22.90
N THR A 67 -10.83 -11.16 -21.91
CA THR A 67 -10.93 -11.89 -20.63
C THR A 67 -10.61 -10.97 -19.46
N ALA A 68 -11.36 -11.13 -18.37
CA ALA A 68 -11.06 -10.45 -17.10
C ALA A 68 -10.86 -11.52 -16.02
N LEU A 69 -9.70 -11.50 -15.39
CA LEU A 69 -9.30 -12.40 -14.32
C LEU A 69 -9.17 -11.61 -13.03
N HIS A 70 -9.73 -12.12 -11.95
CA HIS A 70 -9.66 -11.53 -10.62
C HIS A 70 -8.72 -12.38 -9.77
N PHE A 71 -7.72 -11.73 -9.18
CA PHE A 71 -6.68 -12.36 -8.38
C PHE A 71 -6.36 -11.53 -7.14
N THR A 72 -5.67 -12.14 -6.19
CA THR A 72 -4.71 -11.43 -5.34
C THR A 72 -3.39 -11.27 -6.11
N LEU A 73 -2.52 -10.36 -5.68
CA LEU A 73 -1.22 -10.15 -6.34
C LEU A 73 -0.35 -11.42 -6.29
N GLY A 74 -0.38 -12.17 -5.19
CA GLY A 74 0.33 -13.45 -5.07
C GLY A 74 -0.18 -14.48 -6.08
N GLU A 75 -1.50 -14.64 -6.20
CA GLU A 75 -2.12 -15.52 -7.21
C GLU A 75 -1.79 -15.10 -8.64
N ALA A 76 -1.80 -13.79 -8.92
CA ALA A 76 -1.47 -13.27 -10.24
C ALA A 76 0.00 -13.54 -10.62
N VAL A 77 0.93 -13.36 -9.67
CA VAL A 77 2.35 -13.70 -9.88
C VAL A 77 2.50 -15.19 -10.21
N ALA A 78 1.94 -16.07 -9.35
CA ALA A 78 2.01 -17.52 -9.56
C ALA A 78 1.37 -17.96 -10.91
N TYR A 79 0.22 -17.37 -11.26
CA TYR A 79 -0.45 -17.67 -12.52
C TYR A 79 0.41 -17.33 -13.74
N TYR A 80 1.04 -16.15 -13.76
CA TYR A 80 1.87 -15.70 -14.88
C TYR A 80 3.30 -16.24 -14.84
N GLU A 81 3.75 -16.85 -13.78
CA GLU A 81 4.96 -17.69 -13.80
C GLU A 81 4.75 -18.94 -14.62
N ALA A 82 3.59 -19.58 -14.48
CA ALA A 82 3.21 -20.81 -15.22
C ALA A 82 2.66 -20.53 -16.63
N ASN A 83 2.14 -19.33 -16.89
CA ASN A 83 1.49 -18.97 -18.15
C ASN A 83 2.20 -17.77 -18.81
N GLU A 84 2.56 -17.93 -20.07
CA GLU A 84 3.23 -16.88 -20.83
C GLU A 84 2.24 -15.76 -21.20
N PRO A 85 2.49 -14.50 -20.80
CA PRO A 85 1.59 -13.39 -21.11
C PRO A 85 1.64 -13.05 -22.61
N LYS A 86 0.46 -12.98 -23.25
CA LYS A 86 0.28 -12.62 -24.67
C LYS A 86 -0.85 -11.62 -24.81
N GLY A 87 -0.68 -10.64 -25.69
CA GLY A 87 -1.67 -9.60 -25.96
C GLY A 87 -1.46 -8.35 -25.13
N GLU A 88 -2.47 -7.50 -25.02
CA GLU A 88 -2.46 -6.26 -24.26
C GLU A 88 -3.17 -6.44 -22.92
N PHE A 89 -2.63 -5.84 -21.88
CA PHE A 89 -3.14 -5.97 -20.54
C PHE A 89 -3.57 -4.63 -19.95
N VAL A 90 -4.71 -4.65 -19.27
CA VAL A 90 -5.16 -3.57 -18.40
C VAL A 90 -5.22 -4.14 -16.98
N LEU A 91 -4.45 -3.54 -16.09
CA LEU A 91 -4.36 -3.91 -14.68
C LEU A 91 -5.21 -2.94 -13.86
N VAL A 92 -6.13 -3.46 -13.09
CA VAL A 92 -7.01 -2.68 -12.20
C VAL A 92 -6.70 -3.07 -10.77
N LEU A 93 -5.96 -2.20 -10.07
CA LEU A 93 -5.61 -2.37 -8.66
C LEU A 93 -6.68 -1.76 -7.77
N GLU A 94 -7.10 -2.49 -6.75
CA GLU A 94 -7.95 -1.95 -5.70
C GLU A 94 -7.21 -0.87 -4.91
N GLY A 95 -7.88 0.22 -4.53
CA GLY A 95 -7.32 1.21 -3.63
C GLY A 95 -7.26 0.68 -2.20
N LYS A 96 -6.29 1.14 -1.40
CA LYS A 96 -6.23 0.80 0.02
C LYS A 96 -7.47 1.32 0.76
N SER A 97 -8.05 0.51 1.62
CA SER A 97 -9.14 0.98 2.47
C SER A 97 -8.65 2.05 3.46
N ALA A 98 -9.56 2.88 3.97
CA ALA A 98 -9.22 3.84 5.03
C ALA A 98 -8.70 3.12 6.30
N GLU A 99 -9.21 1.92 6.55
CA GLU A 99 -8.80 1.07 7.67
C GLU A 99 -7.37 0.56 7.49
N ASP A 100 -7.00 0.09 6.28
CA ASP A 100 -5.64 -0.35 5.98
C ASP A 100 -4.64 0.80 6.07
N MET A 101 -5.02 1.99 5.61
CA MET A 101 -4.21 3.20 5.74
C MET A 101 -3.99 3.59 7.20
N ASN A 102 -5.02 3.48 8.03
CA ASN A 102 -4.91 3.75 9.45
C ASN A 102 -4.05 2.70 10.15
N ARG A 103 -4.22 1.42 9.82
CA ARG A 103 -3.41 0.32 10.35
C ARG A 103 -1.93 0.52 10.02
N ALA A 104 -1.58 0.79 8.77
CA ALA A 104 -0.20 1.04 8.37
C ALA A 104 0.42 2.27 9.08
N LYS A 105 -0.37 3.31 9.36
CA LYS A 105 0.09 4.45 10.18
C LYS A 105 0.33 4.03 11.63
N GLN A 106 -0.58 3.26 12.21
CA GLN A 106 -0.47 2.78 13.58
C GLN A 106 0.76 1.88 13.77
N GLU A 107 1.02 0.97 12.83
CA GLU A 107 2.20 0.10 12.83
C GLU A 107 3.51 0.90 12.84
N LYS A 108 3.64 1.90 11.96
CA LYS A 108 4.80 2.81 11.94
C LYS A 108 5.01 3.53 13.27
N TRP A 109 3.93 3.94 13.95
CA TRP A 109 4.02 4.56 15.25
C TRP A 109 4.36 3.56 16.35
N GLN A 110 3.94 2.30 16.23
CA GLN A 110 4.28 1.24 17.20
C GLN A 110 5.76 0.86 17.18
N GLU A 111 6.43 0.94 16.02
CA GLU A 111 7.87 0.72 15.89
C GLU A 111 8.72 1.78 16.63
N MET A 112 8.17 2.98 16.81
CA MET A 112 8.89 4.05 17.50
C MET A 112 8.83 3.85 19.03
N PRO A 113 9.95 4.01 19.78
CA PRO A 113 9.92 3.99 21.23
C PRO A 113 8.91 5.00 21.81
N LEU A 114 8.17 4.56 22.82
CA LEU A 114 7.08 5.36 23.38
C LEU A 114 7.55 6.71 23.95
N PRO A 115 8.68 6.82 24.70
CA PRO A 115 9.18 8.10 25.19
C PRO A 115 9.50 9.09 24.06
N LYS A 116 10.05 8.58 22.94
CA LYS A 116 10.36 9.39 21.77
C LYS A 116 9.09 9.93 21.10
N HIS A 117 8.05 9.09 21.02
CA HIS A 117 6.76 9.51 20.46
C HIS A 117 6.08 10.55 21.34
N MET A 118 6.13 10.39 22.67
CA MET A 118 5.63 11.38 23.62
C MET A 118 6.31 12.74 23.45
N LYS A 119 7.65 12.72 23.34
CA LYS A 119 8.46 13.94 23.17
C LYS A 119 8.08 14.74 21.92
N ILE A 120 7.72 14.08 20.81
CA ILE A 120 7.26 14.77 19.58
C ILE A 120 6.07 15.71 19.87
N TYR A 121 5.16 15.30 20.74
CA TYR A 121 3.98 16.09 21.08
C TYR A 121 4.25 17.11 22.17
N GLU A 122 5.11 16.79 23.13
CA GLU A 122 5.56 17.72 24.16
C GLU A 122 6.37 18.88 23.57
N ASP A 123 7.25 18.61 22.61
CA ASP A 123 8.01 19.61 21.85
C ASP A 123 7.10 20.53 21.00
N LYS A 124 5.89 20.09 20.68
CA LYS A 124 4.83 20.90 20.05
C LYS A 124 4.03 21.75 21.05
N GLY A 125 4.38 21.70 22.32
CA GLY A 125 3.72 22.49 23.39
C GLY A 125 2.49 21.82 24.00
N LEU A 126 2.22 20.53 23.72
CA LEU A 126 1.14 19.80 24.38
C LEU A 126 1.55 19.41 25.81
N SER A 127 0.62 19.49 26.74
CA SER A 127 0.83 18.93 28.08
C SER A 127 1.01 17.41 28.03
N ARG A 128 1.70 16.81 29.00
CA ARG A 128 1.91 15.34 29.09
C ARG A 128 0.58 14.56 28.96
N LYS A 129 -0.52 15.10 29.50
CA LYS A 129 -1.86 14.49 29.41
C LYS A 129 -2.42 14.51 27.99
N GLU A 130 -2.20 15.57 27.25
CA GLU A 130 -2.63 15.75 25.87
C GLU A 130 -1.73 14.94 24.92
N ALA A 131 -0.43 14.94 25.15
CA ALA A 131 0.52 14.11 24.42
C ALA A 131 0.17 12.63 24.53
N MET A 132 -0.12 12.11 25.74
CA MET A 132 -0.61 10.72 25.91
C MET A 132 -1.89 10.44 25.12
N LYS A 133 -2.83 11.38 25.03
CA LYS A 133 -4.07 11.21 24.26
C LYS A 133 -3.79 11.17 22.76
N ALA A 134 -2.88 12.01 22.27
CA ALA A 134 -2.47 12.04 20.86
C ALA A 134 -1.72 10.76 20.47
N VAL A 135 -0.76 10.35 21.28
CA VAL A 135 0.01 9.10 21.08
C VAL A 135 -0.89 7.87 21.11
N ALA A 136 -1.87 7.81 22.03
CA ALA A 136 -2.84 6.72 22.09
C ALA A 136 -3.65 6.62 20.79
N LYS A 137 -4.11 7.76 20.25
CA LYS A 137 -4.83 7.84 18.98
C LYS A 137 -3.97 7.38 17.81
N ASP A 138 -2.71 7.84 17.74
CA ASP A 138 -1.79 7.48 16.66
C ASP A 138 -1.44 5.99 16.64
N ARG A 139 -1.31 5.38 17.82
CA ARG A 139 -0.99 3.95 17.97
C ARG A 139 -2.23 3.04 17.94
N GLY A 140 -3.44 3.60 17.92
CA GLY A 140 -4.68 2.84 17.97
C GLY A 140 -4.91 2.08 19.27
N VAL A 141 -4.38 2.60 20.39
CA VAL A 141 -4.47 2.01 21.72
C VAL A 141 -5.18 2.95 22.71
N SER A 142 -5.56 2.41 23.86
CA SER A 142 -6.17 3.25 24.90
C SER A 142 -5.12 4.12 25.61
N LYS A 143 -5.56 5.29 26.13
CA LYS A 143 -4.70 6.13 26.97
C LYS A 143 -4.17 5.40 28.21
N ARG A 144 -4.97 4.45 28.74
CA ARG A 144 -4.60 3.65 29.91
C ARG A 144 -3.41 2.74 29.60
N GLU A 145 -3.38 2.15 28.41
CA GLU A 145 -2.25 1.32 27.94
C GLU A 145 -0.98 2.16 27.76
N ILE A 146 -1.09 3.38 27.22
CA ILE A 146 0.06 4.29 27.13
C ILE A 146 0.61 4.61 28.52
N TYR A 147 -0.27 4.90 29.47
CA TYR A 147 0.14 5.21 30.86
C TYR A 147 0.83 4.00 31.53
N ALA A 148 0.28 2.79 31.37
CA ALA A 148 0.88 1.57 31.91
C ALA A 148 2.29 1.33 31.35
N LYS A 149 2.46 1.45 30.04
CA LYS A 149 3.77 1.25 29.40
C LYS A 149 4.80 2.31 29.79
N LEU A 150 4.38 3.54 30.02
CA LEU A 150 5.30 4.61 30.50
C LEU A 150 5.79 4.36 31.94
N LEU A 151 4.99 3.65 32.76
CA LEU A 151 5.40 3.27 34.11
C LEU A 151 6.33 2.04 34.14
N GLU A 152 6.28 1.18 33.10
CA GLU A 152 7.18 0.05 32.96
C GLU A 152 8.55 0.45 32.44
N ASP A 153 8.64 1.59 31.75
CA ASP A 153 9.87 2.14 31.15
C ASP A 153 10.62 3.14 32.09
N GLU A 154 10.05 3.50 33.26
CA GLU A 154 10.68 4.32 34.31
C GLU A 154 11.38 3.44 35.36
#